data_325f8a8cacd85061fd039d5838eb9ae3
#
_entry.id   325f8a8cacd85061fd039d5838eb9ae3
#
_cell.length_a   1.000
_cell.length_b   1.000
_cell.length_c   1.000
_cell.angle_alpha   90.00
_cell.angle_beta   90.00
_cell.angle_gamma   90.00
#
_symmetry.space_group_name_H-M   'P 1'
#
loop_
_entity.id
_entity.type
_entity.pdbx_description
1 polymer ?
#
loop_
_entity_poly.entity_id
_entity_poly.type
_entity_poly.pdbx_seq_one_letter_code
_entity_poly.pdbx_strand_id
1 'polypeptide(L)'
;MLNELDRAIATHTEEAFRFLEELVRAPSTVGAEQAAMEIFVTEFESLGLSIERLPFSNAPLVDNRAGITPPADLLTDDRFQVLASTPGDGALLLLINGHMDVVPAESPELWTTPPFEPARRDGRMYGRGAADMKGGFAIGALALRALRDVEPDLFKNQRLGVLAVIEEECSGNGTLRSIAEQGVTAPEVVLLEPTDLGLMVGGVGVMWLDIRVVASSGHAQQADTSANAVDLGIRIVEGLRGWAVRVLSAEPEPSMDPGESPYNINLGRVHSGDWTSTAPSSAVFSVRVGYPRIWTPTGAEAEIRSAINGIADADADFPSRPVVTLTGFRAQGYLLDKDSVLSTDLAAAHLDAHGTSPLAFTLGSTTDARIYLNDFEIPAVCFGAVAHDMHGIDESVELQSIVDAARTLARFLLMRFLPDGARA
;
A
#
# COMPACT_ATOMS: atom_id res chain seq x y z
N MET A 1 -7.14 10.88 32.78
CA MET A 1 -7.40 10.72 31.33
C MET A 1 -6.29 9.92 30.62
N LEU A 2 -5.05 10.38 30.41
CA LEU A 2 -4.03 9.62 29.65
C LEU A 2 -3.70 8.25 30.27
N ASN A 3 -3.54 8.16 31.60
CA ASN A 3 -3.37 6.89 32.32
C ASN A 3 -4.58 5.94 32.20
N GLU A 4 -5.77 6.48 31.99
CA GLU A 4 -6.99 5.70 31.75
C GLU A 4 -7.03 5.20 30.33
N LEU A 5 -6.59 6.02 29.38
CA LEU A 5 -6.43 5.62 27.98
C LEU A 5 -5.44 4.46 27.84
N ASP A 6 -4.27 4.54 28.49
CA ASP A 6 -3.28 3.45 28.47
C ASP A 6 -3.83 2.16 29.10
N ARG A 7 -4.63 2.27 30.15
CA ARG A 7 -5.32 1.12 30.77
C ARG A 7 -6.39 0.52 29.85
N ALA A 8 -7.18 1.36 29.18
CA ALA A 8 -8.18 0.91 28.22
C ALA A 8 -7.53 0.20 27.03
N ILE A 9 -6.45 0.75 26.47
CA ILE A 9 -5.66 0.08 25.44
C ILE A 9 -5.16 -1.28 25.91
N ALA A 10 -4.55 -1.36 27.09
CA ALA A 10 -4.08 -2.63 27.63
C ALA A 10 -5.22 -3.65 27.84
N THR A 11 -6.41 -3.19 28.22
CA THR A 11 -7.60 -4.03 28.41
C THR A 11 -8.07 -4.66 27.08
N HIS A 12 -8.04 -3.90 25.99
CA HIS A 12 -8.56 -4.34 24.68
C HIS A 12 -7.49 -4.91 23.72
N THR A 13 -6.23 -4.96 24.16
CA THR A 13 -5.12 -5.44 23.31
C THR A 13 -5.37 -6.84 22.74
N GLU A 14 -5.85 -7.77 23.57
CA GLU A 14 -6.07 -9.15 23.13
C GLU A 14 -7.26 -9.29 22.16
N GLU A 15 -8.25 -8.41 22.23
CA GLU A 15 -9.33 -8.34 21.25
C GLU A 15 -8.81 -7.86 19.88
N ALA A 16 -7.95 -6.83 19.88
CA ALA A 16 -7.34 -6.33 18.67
C ALA A 16 -6.45 -7.39 17.99
N PHE A 17 -5.71 -8.16 18.77
CA PHE A 17 -4.89 -9.25 18.22
C PHE A 17 -5.75 -10.39 17.64
N ARG A 18 -6.88 -10.73 18.27
CA ARG A 18 -7.83 -11.72 17.72
C ARG A 18 -8.47 -11.22 16.42
N PHE A 19 -8.85 -9.96 16.36
CA PHE A 19 -9.35 -9.35 15.14
C PHE A 19 -8.32 -9.42 14.01
N LEU A 20 -7.04 -9.11 14.28
CA LEU A 20 -5.98 -9.28 13.28
C LEU A 20 -5.83 -10.73 12.82
N GLU A 21 -5.88 -11.71 13.75
CA GLU A 21 -5.84 -13.13 13.37
C GLU A 21 -6.99 -13.52 12.44
N GLU A 22 -8.20 -13.04 12.70
CA GLU A 22 -9.37 -13.30 11.84
C GLU A 22 -9.18 -12.70 10.45
N LEU A 23 -8.68 -11.47 10.37
CA LEU A 23 -8.36 -10.81 9.11
C LEU A 23 -7.28 -11.57 8.32
N VAL A 24 -6.23 -12.05 8.97
CA VAL A 24 -5.17 -12.84 8.31
C VAL A 24 -5.70 -14.18 7.80
N ARG A 25 -6.61 -14.84 8.55
CA ARG A 25 -7.24 -16.11 8.12
C ARG A 25 -8.11 -15.97 6.89
N ALA A 26 -8.62 -14.80 6.62
CA ALA A 26 -9.39 -14.51 5.41
C ALA A 26 -8.45 -14.04 4.30
N PRO A 27 -8.09 -14.88 3.33
CA PRO A 27 -7.34 -14.44 2.17
C PRO A 27 -8.07 -13.30 1.48
N SER A 28 -7.33 -12.25 1.13
CA SER A 28 -7.89 -11.06 0.48
C SER A 28 -6.97 -10.59 -0.63
N THR A 29 -6.45 -11.52 -1.43
CA THR A 29 -5.75 -11.14 -2.65
C THR A 29 -6.70 -10.36 -3.55
N VAL A 30 -6.13 -9.49 -4.41
CA VAL A 30 -6.92 -8.66 -5.32
C VAL A 30 -8.01 -9.46 -6.02
N GLY A 31 -9.25 -9.03 -5.87
CA GLY A 31 -10.45 -9.69 -6.40
C GLY A 31 -11.14 -10.66 -5.44
N ALA A 32 -10.56 -10.98 -4.29
CA ALA A 32 -11.10 -11.93 -3.30
C ALA A 32 -11.21 -11.34 -1.88
N GLU A 33 -11.43 -10.03 -1.77
CA GLU A 33 -11.36 -9.28 -0.49
C GLU A 33 -12.62 -9.43 0.37
N GLN A 34 -13.75 -9.91 -0.17
CA GLN A 34 -15.06 -9.87 0.46
C GLN A 34 -15.11 -10.48 1.87
N ALA A 35 -14.51 -11.66 2.06
CA ALA A 35 -14.54 -12.31 3.37
C ALA A 35 -13.84 -11.49 4.47
N ALA A 36 -12.70 -10.86 4.15
CA ALA A 36 -11.98 -9.99 5.06
C ALA A 36 -12.75 -8.68 5.34
N MET A 37 -13.44 -8.13 4.31
CA MET A 37 -14.32 -6.98 4.48
C MET A 37 -15.48 -7.26 5.44
N GLU A 38 -16.10 -8.44 5.41
CA GLU A 38 -17.18 -8.79 6.35
C GLU A 38 -16.67 -8.96 7.78
N ILE A 39 -15.44 -9.42 7.99
CA ILE A 39 -14.79 -9.42 9.30
C ILE A 39 -14.59 -7.99 9.81
N PHE A 40 -14.11 -7.09 8.96
CA PHE A 40 -14.00 -5.67 9.27
C PHE A 40 -15.35 -5.06 9.65
N VAL A 41 -16.41 -5.31 8.88
CA VAL A 41 -17.77 -4.86 9.20
C VAL A 41 -18.19 -5.31 10.59
N THR A 42 -18.05 -6.61 10.89
CA THR A 42 -18.43 -7.19 12.19
C THR A 42 -17.71 -6.52 13.35
N GLU A 43 -16.42 -6.29 13.20
CA GLU A 43 -15.59 -5.65 14.24
C GLU A 43 -16.05 -4.22 14.50
N PHE A 44 -16.17 -3.38 13.46
CA PHE A 44 -16.50 -1.97 13.64
C PHE A 44 -17.98 -1.73 14.00
N GLU A 45 -18.92 -2.61 13.60
CA GLU A 45 -20.28 -2.62 14.14
C GLU A 45 -20.29 -2.92 15.62
N SER A 46 -19.48 -3.87 16.10
CA SER A 46 -19.37 -4.20 17.52
C SER A 46 -18.85 -3.03 18.36
N LEU A 47 -18.07 -2.15 17.75
CA LEU A 47 -17.60 -0.89 18.36
C LEU A 47 -18.69 0.18 18.40
N GLY A 48 -19.82 0.00 17.72
CA GLY A 48 -20.91 0.97 17.63
C GLY A 48 -20.75 2.00 16.52
N LEU A 49 -19.92 1.73 15.53
CA LEU A 49 -19.83 2.56 14.32
C LEU A 49 -20.96 2.24 13.35
N SER A 50 -21.38 3.25 12.60
CA SER A 50 -22.28 3.09 11.45
C SER A 50 -21.49 2.57 10.27
N ILE A 51 -22.01 1.55 9.59
CA ILE A 51 -21.35 0.92 8.44
C ILE A 51 -22.04 1.33 7.15
N GLU A 52 -21.25 1.78 6.19
CA GLU A 52 -21.66 2.00 4.82
C GLU A 52 -20.83 1.11 3.89
N ARG A 53 -21.51 0.17 3.19
CA ARG A 53 -20.88 -0.62 2.14
C ARG A 53 -20.90 0.17 0.85
N LEU A 54 -19.74 0.37 0.27
CA LEU A 54 -19.49 1.15 -0.93
C LEU A 54 -19.27 0.17 -2.10
N PRO A 55 -20.28 -0.06 -2.96
CA PRO A 55 -20.14 -1.00 -4.08
C PRO A 55 -18.96 -0.64 -4.97
N PHE A 56 -18.19 -1.64 -5.42
CA PHE A 56 -17.02 -1.44 -6.25
C PHE A 56 -17.23 -2.01 -7.66
N SER A 57 -17.14 -1.17 -8.67
CA SER A 57 -17.30 -1.58 -10.06
C SER A 57 -15.99 -2.16 -10.61
N ASN A 58 -16.08 -3.33 -11.25
CA ASN A 58 -14.95 -3.94 -11.97
C ASN A 58 -14.70 -3.30 -13.35
N ALA A 59 -15.56 -2.38 -13.80
CA ALA A 59 -15.33 -1.65 -15.03
C ALA A 59 -14.09 -0.74 -14.89
N PRO A 60 -13.27 -0.60 -15.95
CA PRO A 60 -12.18 0.36 -15.95
C PRO A 60 -12.65 1.76 -15.55
N LEU A 61 -11.92 2.38 -14.63
CA LEU A 61 -12.22 3.77 -14.24
C LEU A 61 -11.80 4.72 -15.36
N VAL A 62 -12.76 5.49 -15.87
CA VAL A 62 -12.50 6.51 -16.91
C VAL A 62 -12.01 7.78 -16.25
N ASP A 63 -10.77 7.74 -15.77
CA ASP A 63 -10.09 8.85 -15.10
C ASP A 63 -8.59 8.78 -15.44
N ASN A 64 -7.99 9.91 -15.79
CA ASN A 64 -6.58 9.98 -16.14
C ASN A 64 -5.63 9.79 -14.93
N ARG A 65 -6.16 9.82 -13.73
CA ARG A 65 -5.47 9.55 -12.45
C ARG A 65 -5.44 8.05 -12.11
N ALA A 66 -6.35 7.28 -12.73
CA ALA A 66 -6.51 5.86 -12.43
C ALA A 66 -5.29 5.02 -12.81
N GLY A 67 -5.00 4.01 -12.00
CA GLY A 67 -4.19 2.87 -12.40
C GLY A 67 -4.95 1.96 -13.38
N ILE A 68 -4.24 1.01 -13.97
CA ILE A 68 -4.85 0.03 -14.87
C ILE A 68 -5.60 -1.01 -14.04
N THR A 69 -6.88 -1.17 -14.34
CA THR A 69 -7.74 -2.17 -13.67
C THR A 69 -7.15 -3.56 -13.82
N PRO A 70 -7.14 -4.37 -12.75
CA PRO A 70 -6.70 -5.75 -12.81
C PRO A 70 -7.45 -6.58 -13.86
N PRO A 71 -6.87 -7.68 -14.37
CA PRO A 71 -7.54 -8.58 -15.30
C PRO A 71 -8.88 -9.11 -14.76
N ALA A 72 -9.91 -9.14 -15.61
CA ALA A 72 -11.27 -9.49 -15.21
C ALA A 72 -11.42 -10.90 -14.62
N ASP A 73 -10.55 -11.84 -14.98
CA ASP A 73 -10.51 -13.20 -14.47
C ASP A 73 -10.03 -13.30 -13.01
N LEU A 74 -9.45 -12.23 -12.47
CA LEU A 74 -9.07 -12.12 -11.06
C LEU A 74 -10.18 -11.51 -10.19
N LEU A 75 -11.23 -10.92 -10.78
CA LEU A 75 -12.20 -10.08 -10.08
C LEU A 75 -13.53 -10.84 -9.87
N THR A 76 -14.09 -10.78 -8.66
CA THR A 76 -15.46 -11.23 -8.36
C THR A 76 -16.49 -10.12 -8.61
N ASP A 77 -17.76 -10.47 -8.78
CA ASP A 77 -18.80 -9.48 -9.15
C ASP A 77 -19.34 -8.65 -7.96
N ASP A 78 -19.10 -9.09 -6.73
CA ASP A 78 -19.71 -8.57 -5.50
C ASP A 78 -18.70 -7.84 -4.60
N ARG A 79 -17.71 -7.21 -5.21
CA ARG A 79 -16.69 -6.43 -4.50
C ARG A 79 -17.26 -5.14 -3.92
N PHE A 80 -16.83 -4.79 -2.74
CA PHE A 80 -17.19 -3.53 -2.07
C PHE A 80 -16.08 -3.06 -1.16
N GLN A 81 -16.11 -1.78 -0.83
CA GLN A 81 -15.32 -1.13 0.19
C GLN A 81 -16.20 -0.78 1.38
N VAL A 82 -15.62 -0.40 2.50
CA VAL A 82 -16.39 -0.11 3.71
C VAL A 82 -15.94 1.19 4.34
N LEU A 83 -16.90 2.08 4.57
CA LEU A 83 -16.73 3.21 5.48
C LEU A 83 -17.46 2.91 6.80
N ALA A 84 -16.69 2.80 7.88
CA ALA A 84 -17.21 2.78 9.23
C ALA A 84 -17.06 4.18 9.85
N SER A 85 -18.09 4.73 10.46
CA SER A 85 -18.02 6.06 11.08
C SER A 85 -18.63 6.08 12.47
N THR A 86 -18.02 6.84 13.38
CA THR A 86 -18.61 7.11 14.71
C THR A 86 -19.93 7.84 14.55
N PRO A 87 -20.85 7.78 15.57
CA PRO A 87 -22.22 8.28 15.45
C PRO A 87 -22.39 9.78 15.23
N GLY A 88 -21.35 10.60 15.37
CA GLY A 88 -21.43 12.06 15.23
C GLY A 88 -22.10 12.53 13.95
N ASP A 89 -22.73 13.68 14.00
CA ASP A 89 -23.41 14.31 12.88
C ASP A 89 -22.44 15.11 11.98
N GLY A 90 -22.86 15.37 10.74
CA GLY A 90 -22.15 16.25 9.81
C GLY A 90 -21.09 15.55 8.96
N ALA A 91 -20.11 16.33 8.48
CA ALA A 91 -19.00 15.82 7.69
C ALA A 91 -17.99 15.07 8.57
N LEU A 92 -17.21 14.18 7.96
CA LEU A 92 -16.07 13.54 8.63
C LEU A 92 -15.04 14.62 9.04
N LEU A 93 -14.54 14.53 10.26
CA LEU A 93 -13.49 15.41 10.79
C LEU A 93 -12.09 14.87 10.53
N LEU A 94 -11.96 13.56 10.45
CA LEU A 94 -10.74 12.82 10.11
C LEU A 94 -11.13 11.50 9.46
N LEU A 95 -10.34 11.07 8.50
CA LEU A 95 -10.42 9.73 7.93
C LEU A 95 -9.18 8.93 8.32
N ILE A 96 -9.41 7.75 8.86
CA ILE A 96 -8.42 6.71 9.05
C ILE A 96 -8.59 5.77 7.86
N ASN A 97 -7.54 5.61 7.05
CA ASN A 97 -7.61 4.78 5.84
C ASN A 97 -6.69 3.56 5.96
N GLY A 98 -7.06 2.47 5.31
CA GLY A 98 -6.24 1.31 5.12
C GLY A 98 -6.77 0.43 4.00
N HIS A 99 -5.91 -0.44 3.44
CA HIS A 99 -6.30 -1.38 2.40
C HIS A 99 -6.51 -2.80 2.95
N MET A 100 -7.46 -3.50 2.35
CA MET A 100 -7.80 -4.87 2.73
C MET A 100 -7.13 -5.90 1.84
N ASP A 101 -6.84 -5.52 0.60
CA ASP A 101 -6.16 -6.41 -0.33
C ASP A 101 -4.72 -6.68 0.10
N VAL A 102 -4.22 -7.84 -0.27
CA VAL A 102 -2.85 -8.29 0.01
C VAL A 102 -2.24 -8.89 -1.26
N VAL A 103 -0.93 -8.79 -1.40
CA VAL A 103 -0.21 -9.46 -2.49
C VAL A 103 -0.30 -10.99 -2.37
N PRO A 104 -0.24 -11.75 -3.48
CA PRO A 104 -0.21 -13.19 -3.43
C PRO A 104 0.93 -13.74 -2.55
N ALA A 105 0.65 -14.81 -1.83
CA ALA A 105 1.67 -15.53 -1.07
C ALA A 105 2.31 -16.59 -1.98
N GLU A 106 3.40 -16.22 -2.65
CA GLU A 106 4.15 -17.16 -3.48
C GLU A 106 4.88 -18.21 -2.64
N SER A 107 5.17 -19.35 -3.26
CA SER A 107 5.98 -20.44 -2.67
C SER A 107 5.56 -20.80 -1.25
N PRO A 108 4.30 -21.21 -1.02
CA PRO A 108 3.80 -21.49 0.33
C PRO A 108 4.59 -22.57 1.06
N GLU A 109 5.33 -23.41 0.33
CA GLU A 109 6.24 -24.41 0.86
C GLU A 109 7.48 -23.86 1.56
N LEU A 110 7.80 -22.59 1.36
CA LEU A 110 8.90 -21.89 2.02
C LEU A 110 8.47 -21.19 3.31
N TRP A 111 7.17 -21.03 3.54
CA TRP A 111 6.65 -20.41 4.75
C TRP A 111 6.80 -21.36 5.96
N THR A 112 7.22 -20.83 7.10
CA THR A 112 7.31 -21.60 8.36
C THR A 112 5.93 -22.05 8.85
N THR A 113 4.91 -21.22 8.64
CA THR A 113 3.49 -21.54 8.83
C THR A 113 2.73 -21.11 7.57
N PRO A 114 1.66 -21.81 7.15
CA PRO A 114 0.90 -21.42 5.96
C PRO A 114 0.52 -19.93 6.00
N PRO A 115 0.62 -19.19 4.88
CA PRO A 115 0.54 -17.73 4.86
C PRO A 115 -0.77 -17.14 5.40
N PHE A 116 -1.87 -17.90 5.35
CA PHE A 116 -3.18 -17.50 5.89
C PHE A 116 -3.57 -18.26 7.16
N GLU A 117 -2.61 -18.86 7.85
CA GLU A 117 -2.75 -19.43 9.18
C GLU A 117 -1.95 -18.59 10.18
N PRO A 118 -2.55 -17.54 10.80
CA PRO A 118 -1.81 -16.62 11.66
C PRO A 118 -1.15 -17.35 12.83
N ALA A 119 0.11 -17.04 13.10
CA ALA A 119 0.86 -17.63 14.18
C ALA A 119 1.52 -16.54 15.03
N ARG A 120 1.27 -16.58 16.35
CA ARG A 120 1.98 -15.70 17.30
C ARG A 120 3.21 -16.44 17.83
N ARG A 121 4.37 -15.87 17.60
CA ARG A 121 5.64 -16.34 18.15
C ARG A 121 6.62 -15.17 18.28
N ASP A 122 7.48 -15.21 19.28
CA ASP A 122 8.56 -14.24 19.52
C ASP A 122 8.09 -12.78 19.52
N GLY A 123 6.87 -12.51 20.05
CA GLY A 123 6.29 -11.18 20.11
C GLY A 123 5.73 -10.66 18.78
N ARG A 124 5.67 -11.49 17.74
CA ARG A 124 5.15 -11.14 16.41
C ARG A 124 3.94 -11.97 16.02
N MET A 125 3.13 -11.43 15.11
CA MET A 125 2.13 -12.18 14.36
C MET A 125 2.61 -12.39 12.95
N TYR A 126 2.71 -13.64 12.55
CA TYR A 126 3.13 -14.09 11.22
C TYR A 126 1.90 -14.41 10.37
N GLY A 127 1.96 -14.01 9.10
CA GLY A 127 0.96 -14.30 8.07
C GLY A 127 0.89 -13.21 7.02
N ARG A 128 0.45 -13.55 5.80
CA ARG A 128 0.30 -12.58 4.72
C ARG A 128 -0.73 -11.51 5.07
N GLY A 129 -0.35 -10.23 4.93
CA GLY A 129 -1.16 -9.08 5.32
C GLY A 129 -1.14 -8.78 6.81
N ALA A 130 -0.43 -9.55 7.66
CA ALA A 130 -0.34 -9.23 9.08
C ALA A 130 0.34 -7.88 9.31
N ALA A 131 1.36 -7.57 8.51
CA ALA A 131 2.05 -6.29 8.51
C ALA A 131 1.44 -5.31 7.50
N ASP A 132 1.28 -5.74 6.25
CA ASP A 132 0.85 -4.91 5.12
C ASP A 132 -0.55 -5.33 4.61
N MET A 133 -1.65 -4.56 5.03
CA MET A 133 -1.60 -3.62 6.17
C MET A 133 -2.71 -3.92 7.21
N LYS A 134 -3.17 -5.21 7.33
CA LYS A 134 -4.28 -5.58 8.25
C LYS A 134 -3.97 -5.26 9.72
N GLY A 135 -2.68 -5.25 10.11
CA GLY A 135 -2.23 -4.75 11.41
C GLY A 135 -2.69 -3.32 11.71
N GLY A 136 -2.78 -2.48 10.67
CA GLY A 136 -3.33 -1.14 10.76
C GLY A 136 -4.79 -1.10 11.20
N PHE A 137 -5.63 -2.01 10.70
CA PHE A 137 -7.02 -2.08 11.17
C PHE A 137 -7.12 -2.47 12.65
N ALA A 138 -6.22 -3.34 13.13
CA ALA A 138 -6.13 -3.64 14.56
C ALA A 138 -5.71 -2.41 15.39
N ILE A 139 -4.80 -1.58 14.88
CA ILE A 139 -4.42 -0.29 15.48
C ILE A 139 -5.65 0.63 15.59
N GLY A 140 -6.38 0.81 14.49
CA GLY A 140 -7.57 1.65 14.43
C GLY A 140 -8.67 1.19 15.39
N ALA A 141 -8.99 -0.11 15.39
CA ALA A 141 -9.98 -0.71 16.28
C ALA A 141 -9.60 -0.54 17.75
N LEU A 142 -8.35 -0.80 18.12
CA LEU A 142 -7.84 -0.67 19.48
C LEU A 142 -7.89 0.79 19.97
N ALA A 143 -7.46 1.73 19.14
CA ALA A 143 -7.50 3.16 19.48
C ALA A 143 -8.94 3.66 19.70
N LEU A 144 -9.87 3.29 18.81
CA LEU A 144 -11.27 3.68 18.94
C LEU A 144 -12.00 3.02 20.11
N ARG A 145 -11.70 1.75 20.44
CA ARG A 145 -12.22 1.10 21.65
C ARG A 145 -11.81 1.85 22.91
N ALA A 146 -10.52 2.13 23.04
CA ALA A 146 -9.97 2.85 24.16
C ALA A 146 -10.57 4.27 24.27
N LEU A 147 -10.71 4.96 23.15
CA LEU A 147 -11.32 6.28 23.08
C LEU A 147 -12.80 6.24 23.55
N ARG A 148 -13.58 5.25 23.06
CA ARG A 148 -14.98 5.07 23.45
C ARG A 148 -15.15 4.88 24.96
N ASP A 149 -14.25 4.12 25.59
CA ASP A 149 -14.32 3.82 27.01
C ASP A 149 -13.93 5.02 27.88
N VAL A 150 -12.96 5.84 27.42
CA VAL A 150 -12.42 6.96 28.21
C VAL A 150 -13.15 8.28 27.93
N GLU A 151 -13.52 8.53 26.67
CA GLU A 151 -14.18 9.76 26.22
C GLU A 151 -15.41 9.43 25.35
N PRO A 152 -16.46 8.83 25.94
CA PRO A 152 -17.65 8.42 25.18
C PRO A 152 -18.38 9.57 24.50
N ASP A 153 -18.27 10.80 25.02
CA ASP A 153 -18.89 11.97 24.42
C ASP A 153 -18.17 12.44 23.16
N LEU A 154 -16.84 12.34 23.12
CA LEU A 154 -16.06 12.56 21.90
C LEU A 154 -16.47 11.53 20.84
N PHE A 155 -16.46 10.25 21.22
CA PHE A 155 -16.82 9.16 20.31
C PHE A 155 -18.25 9.31 19.74
N LYS A 156 -19.21 9.79 20.53
CA LYS A 156 -20.61 9.96 20.09
C LYS A 156 -20.84 11.21 19.25
N ASN A 157 -20.09 12.29 19.53
CA ASN A 157 -20.40 13.61 18.99
C ASN A 157 -19.47 14.05 17.86
N GLN A 158 -18.30 13.40 17.71
CA GLN A 158 -17.37 13.68 16.61
C GLN A 158 -17.48 12.60 15.55
N ARG A 159 -17.62 12.99 14.29
CA ARG A 159 -17.72 12.05 13.18
C ARG A 159 -16.33 11.71 12.64
N LEU A 160 -15.77 10.60 13.11
CA LEU A 160 -14.50 10.03 12.65
C LEU A 160 -14.79 8.85 11.72
N GLY A 161 -14.07 8.73 10.61
CA GLY A 161 -14.23 7.63 9.65
C GLY A 161 -13.07 6.64 9.70
N VAL A 162 -13.37 5.36 9.46
CA VAL A 162 -12.39 4.32 9.12
C VAL A 162 -12.80 3.75 7.78
N LEU A 163 -11.96 3.93 6.77
CA LEU A 163 -12.20 3.47 5.41
C LEU A 163 -11.31 2.28 5.09
N ALA A 164 -11.92 1.13 4.77
CA ALA A 164 -11.23 -0.02 4.22
C ALA A 164 -11.42 -0.03 2.70
N VAL A 165 -10.32 0.14 1.97
CA VAL A 165 -10.28 0.12 0.50
C VAL A 165 -9.74 -1.19 -0.05
N ILE A 166 -9.83 -1.37 -1.35
CA ILE A 166 -9.26 -2.48 -2.12
C ILE A 166 -8.45 -1.93 -3.29
N GLU A 167 -7.61 -2.77 -3.90
CA GLU A 167 -6.74 -2.42 -5.03
C GLU A 167 -5.63 -1.40 -4.69
N GLU A 168 -5.27 -1.22 -3.43
CA GLU A 168 -4.09 -0.44 -3.08
C GLU A 168 -2.84 -1.06 -3.69
N GLU A 169 -2.67 -2.36 -3.55
CA GLU A 169 -1.49 -3.15 -3.94
C GLU A 169 -1.24 -3.26 -5.45
N CYS A 170 -2.15 -2.75 -6.28
CA CYS A 170 -2.01 -2.91 -7.72
C CYS A 170 -2.35 -1.68 -8.57
N SER A 171 -3.28 -0.82 -8.13
CA SER A 171 -3.77 0.29 -8.94
C SER A 171 -4.01 1.57 -8.17
N GLY A 172 -4.45 1.48 -6.91
CA GLY A 172 -4.97 2.57 -6.08
C GLY A 172 -6.37 3.03 -6.48
N ASN A 173 -7.05 2.29 -7.37
CA ASN A 173 -8.38 2.68 -7.82
C ASN A 173 -9.42 2.62 -6.71
N GLY A 174 -9.17 1.87 -5.64
CA GLY A 174 -10.03 1.80 -4.47
C GLY A 174 -10.22 3.15 -3.80
N THR A 175 -9.15 3.76 -3.37
CA THR A 175 -9.17 5.10 -2.77
C THR A 175 -9.66 6.16 -3.77
N LEU A 176 -9.23 6.09 -5.02
CA LEU A 176 -9.70 7.05 -6.04
C LEU A 176 -11.22 7.00 -6.22
N ARG A 177 -11.83 5.79 -6.30
CA ARG A 177 -13.29 5.63 -6.41
C ARG A 177 -14.04 6.09 -5.17
N SER A 178 -13.53 5.78 -3.96
CA SER A 178 -14.18 6.22 -2.72
C SER A 178 -14.34 7.73 -2.66
N ILE A 179 -13.37 8.48 -3.18
CA ILE A 179 -13.44 9.95 -3.19
C ILE A 179 -14.24 10.43 -4.41
N ALA A 180 -13.84 10.04 -5.63
CA ALA A 180 -14.35 10.61 -6.87
C ALA A 180 -15.79 10.18 -7.19
N GLU A 181 -16.17 8.93 -6.91
CA GLU A 181 -17.48 8.38 -7.24
C GLU A 181 -18.43 8.34 -6.03
N GLN A 182 -17.90 8.14 -4.82
CA GLN A 182 -18.70 7.90 -3.61
C GLN A 182 -18.66 9.06 -2.62
N GLY A 183 -17.82 10.08 -2.86
CA GLY A 183 -17.78 11.32 -2.07
C GLY A 183 -17.24 11.18 -0.66
N VAL A 184 -16.46 10.12 -0.37
CA VAL A 184 -15.85 9.91 0.93
C VAL A 184 -14.67 10.87 1.07
N THR A 185 -14.85 11.94 1.84
CA THR A 185 -13.82 12.96 2.07
C THR A 185 -13.75 13.36 3.53
N ALA A 186 -12.56 13.79 3.96
CA ALA A 186 -12.32 14.41 5.26
C ALA A 186 -11.26 15.51 5.08
N PRO A 187 -11.13 16.48 6.01
CA PRO A 187 -10.09 17.51 5.95
C PRO A 187 -8.66 16.97 6.00
N GLU A 188 -8.45 15.80 6.62
CA GLU A 188 -7.16 15.17 6.79
C GLU A 188 -7.32 13.64 6.87
N VAL A 189 -6.25 12.91 6.51
CA VAL A 189 -6.23 11.45 6.48
C VAL A 189 -4.99 10.89 7.15
N VAL A 190 -5.18 9.88 8.02
CA VAL A 190 -4.11 9.03 8.53
C VAL A 190 -4.26 7.65 7.90
N LEU A 191 -3.26 7.22 7.11
CA LEU A 191 -3.22 5.87 6.56
C LEU A 191 -2.44 4.96 7.52
N LEU A 192 -3.01 3.80 7.86
CA LEU A 192 -2.42 2.90 8.85
C LEU A 192 -1.43 1.90 8.23
N GLU A 193 -0.59 2.39 7.32
CA GLU A 193 0.49 1.64 6.68
C GLU A 193 1.60 1.28 7.68
N PRO A 194 2.33 0.17 7.48
CA PRO A 194 3.47 -0.17 8.31
C PRO A 194 4.63 0.81 8.10
N THR A 195 4.96 1.59 9.14
CA THR A 195 5.95 2.67 9.07
C THR A 195 7.02 2.60 10.18
N ASP A 196 7.10 1.48 10.88
CA ASP A 196 8.01 1.31 12.02
C ASP A 196 7.86 2.41 13.09
N LEU A 197 6.59 2.84 13.34
CA LEU A 197 6.21 3.95 14.22
C LEU A 197 6.74 5.32 13.75
N GLY A 198 7.26 5.43 12.55
CA GLY A 198 7.67 6.68 11.91
C GLY A 198 6.50 7.36 11.19
N LEU A 199 6.73 8.57 10.71
CA LEU A 199 5.82 9.30 9.82
C LEU A 199 6.29 9.16 8.38
N MET A 200 5.64 8.32 7.59
CA MET A 200 5.91 8.26 6.16
C MET A 200 5.19 9.44 5.49
N VAL A 201 5.95 10.46 5.14
CA VAL A 201 5.45 11.71 4.58
C VAL A 201 5.53 11.76 3.05
N GLY A 202 6.24 10.83 2.42
CA GLY A 202 6.43 10.84 0.98
C GLY A 202 6.65 9.46 0.38
N GLY A 203 6.50 9.39 -0.93
CA GLY A 203 6.75 8.20 -1.74
C GLY A 203 7.14 8.58 -3.16
N VAL A 204 7.87 7.68 -3.83
CA VAL A 204 8.30 7.85 -5.23
C VAL A 204 7.19 7.49 -6.21
N GLY A 205 7.35 7.90 -7.47
CA GLY A 205 6.48 7.43 -8.55
C GLY A 205 6.71 5.95 -8.84
N VAL A 206 5.63 5.24 -9.16
CA VAL A 206 5.67 3.80 -9.50
C VAL A 206 4.85 3.52 -10.74
N MET A 207 5.44 2.74 -11.66
CA MET A 207 4.78 2.30 -12.89
C MET A 207 5.01 0.81 -13.14
N TRP A 208 3.94 0.11 -13.52
CA TRP A 208 4.04 -1.28 -13.93
C TRP A 208 3.89 -1.42 -15.43
N LEU A 209 4.72 -2.28 -16.01
CA LEU A 209 4.83 -2.45 -17.45
C LEU A 209 4.97 -3.93 -17.79
N ASP A 210 4.25 -4.37 -18.81
CA ASP A 210 4.57 -5.59 -19.57
C ASP A 210 5.38 -5.22 -20.79
N ILE A 211 6.59 -5.78 -20.89
CA ILE A 211 7.52 -5.56 -21.99
C ILE A 211 7.55 -6.85 -22.81
N ARG A 212 6.88 -6.85 -23.97
CA ARG A 212 6.88 -7.97 -24.89
C ARG A 212 8.03 -7.85 -25.87
N VAL A 213 8.91 -8.84 -25.83
CA VAL A 213 10.07 -8.98 -26.74
C VAL A 213 9.80 -10.12 -27.71
N VAL A 214 10.22 -9.95 -28.97
CA VAL A 214 10.20 -11.00 -29.97
C VAL A 214 11.60 -11.26 -30.48
N ALA A 215 11.86 -12.51 -30.91
CA ALA A 215 13.13 -12.94 -31.48
C ALA A 215 12.91 -14.01 -32.56
N SER A 216 13.97 -14.40 -33.23
CA SER A 216 13.92 -15.54 -34.12
C SER A 216 13.63 -16.82 -33.34
N SER A 217 12.83 -17.70 -33.92
CA SER A 217 12.59 -19.05 -33.39
C SER A 217 13.41 -20.05 -34.19
N GLY A 218 13.81 -21.15 -33.57
CA GLY A 218 14.55 -22.20 -34.22
C GLY A 218 14.64 -23.47 -33.39
N HIS A 219 15.17 -24.52 -34.02
CA HIS A 219 15.43 -25.78 -33.36
C HIS A 219 16.50 -25.58 -32.27
N ALA A 220 16.34 -26.19 -31.11
CA ALA A 220 17.25 -26.04 -29.95
C ALA A 220 18.71 -26.41 -30.27
N GLN A 221 18.96 -27.23 -31.28
CA GLN A 221 20.33 -27.55 -31.78
C GLN A 221 21.10 -26.29 -32.22
N GLN A 222 20.40 -25.20 -32.58
CA GLN A 222 20.99 -23.95 -33.06
C GLN A 222 20.89 -22.83 -32.00
N ALA A 223 20.57 -23.17 -30.74
CA ALA A 223 20.31 -22.19 -29.66
C ALA A 223 21.49 -21.23 -29.43
N ASP A 224 22.71 -21.70 -29.65
CA ASP A 224 23.93 -20.87 -29.46
C ASP A 224 24.23 -19.92 -30.64
N THR A 225 23.42 -19.92 -31.70
CA THR A 225 23.69 -19.12 -32.92
C THR A 225 23.04 -17.75 -32.92
N SER A 226 22.02 -17.54 -32.06
CA SER A 226 21.29 -16.26 -31.91
C SER A 226 20.61 -16.15 -30.55
N ALA A 227 20.48 -14.94 -30.06
CA ALA A 227 19.71 -14.67 -28.85
C ALA A 227 18.21 -14.98 -29.08
N ASN A 228 17.60 -15.67 -28.13
CA ASN A 228 16.15 -15.89 -28.10
C ASN A 228 15.41 -14.73 -27.36
N ALA A 229 14.08 -14.78 -27.34
CA ALA A 229 13.31 -13.70 -26.76
C ALA A 229 13.53 -13.50 -25.24
N VAL A 230 13.90 -14.56 -24.49
CA VAL A 230 14.24 -14.46 -23.07
C VAL A 230 15.57 -13.75 -22.89
N ASP A 231 16.60 -14.12 -23.67
CA ASP A 231 17.92 -13.49 -23.60
C ASP A 231 17.83 -11.98 -23.89
N LEU A 232 17.08 -11.62 -24.93
CA LEU A 232 16.86 -10.21 -25.28
C LEU A 232 16.09 -9.45 -24.19
N GLY A 233 15.07 -10.06 -23.59
CA GLY A 233 14.30 -9.45 -22.52
C GLY A 233 15.12 -9.21 -21.24
N ILE A 234 16.03 -10.13 -20.89
CA ILE A 234 16.99 -9.93 -19.81
C ILE A 234 17.87 -8.71 -20.08
N ARG A 235 18.36 -8.54 -21.31
CA ARG A 235 19.16 -7.36 -21.69
C ARG A 235 18.38 -6.06 -21.54
N ILE A 236 17.06 -6.04 -21.84
CA ILE A 236 16.19 -4.88 -21.58
C ILE A 236 16.15 -4.55 -20.08
N VAL A 237 15.91 -5.53 -19.22
CA VAL A 237 15.82 -5.32 -17.77
C VAL A 237 17.17 -4.81 -17.20
N GLU A 238 18.28 -5.39 -17.60
CA GLU A 238 19.63 -4.94 -17.20
C GLU A 238 19.93 -3.53 -17.71
N GLY A 239 19.56 -3.25 -18.95
CA GLY A 239 19.69 -1.92 -19.55
C GLY A 239 18.86 -0.87 -18.80
N LEU A 240 17.63 -1.20 -18.37
CA LEU A 240 16.78 -0.33 -17.55
C LEU A 240 17.40 -0.09 -16.17
N ARG A 241 17.94 -1.11 -15.52
CA ARG A 241 18.67 -0.93 -14.25
C ARG A 241 19.85 0.02 -14.40
N GLY A 242 20.62 -0.13 -15.48
CA GLY A 242 21.70 0.80 -15.81
C GLY A 242 21.21 2.22 -16.12
N TRP A 243 20.07 2.36 -16.79
CA TRP A 243 19.42 3.65 -17.04
C TRP A 243 18.96 4.30 -15.72
N ALA A 244 18.32 3.55 -14.81
CA ALA A 244 17.89 4.05 -13.53
C ALA A 244 19.07 4.64 -12.74
N VAL A 245 20.21 3.95 -12.66
CA VAL A 245 21.42 4.45 -12.00
C VAL A 245 21.92 5.76 -12.63
N ARG A 246 21.90 5.88 -13.96
CA ARG A 246 22.46 7.06 -14.64
C ARG A 246 21.55 8.28 -14.64
N VAL A 247 20.23 8.05 -14.80
CA VAL A 247 19.25 9.11 -15.05
C VAL A 247 18.46 9.43 -13.80
N LEU A 248 17.93 8.43 -13.13
CA LEU A 248 17.05 8.65 -11.98
C LEU A 248 17.81 9.09 -10.73
N SER A 249 19.04 8.60 -10.52
CA SER A 249 19.87 8.99 -9.36
C SER A 249 20.31 10.46 -9.34
N ALA A 250 20.07 11.18 -10.45
CA ALA A 250 20.32 12.64 -10.47
C ALA A 250 19.24 13.44 -9.74
N GLU A 251 18.09 12.82 -9.42
CA GLU A 251 16.94 13.44 -8.77
C GLU A 251 16.82 12.90 -7.35
N PRO A 252 17.38 13.57 -6.32
CA PRO A 252 17.28 13.11 -4.94
C PRO A 252 15.86 13.27 -4.38
N GLU A 253 15.45 12.32 -3.54
CA GLU A 253 14.17 12.42 -2.83
C GLU A 253 14.36 13.01 -1.43
N PRO A 254 13.55 14.02 -1.03
CA PRO A 254 13.61 14.59 0.31
C PRO A 254 13.27 13.54 1.38
N SER A 255 13.94 13.62 2.52
CA SER A 255 13.70 12.77 3.69
C SER A 255 13.91 11.26 3.47
N MET A 256 14.57 10.88 2.39
CA MET A 256 15.01 9.50 2.17
C MET A 256 16.37 9.25 2.81
N ASP A 257 16.59 8.03 3.30
CA ASP A 257 17.90 7.63 3.80
C ASP A 257 18.95 7.71 2.68
N PRO A 258 20.08 8.39 2.86
CA PRO A 258 21.13 8.49 1.84
C PRO A 258 21.72 7.13 1.40
N GLY A 259 21.52 6.06 2.17
CA GLY A 259 21.94 4.70 1.83
C GLY A 259 20.97 3.95 0.93
N GLU A 260 19.76 4.44 0.74
CA GLU A 260 18.74 3.80 -0.07
C GLU A 260 18.79 4.25 -1.53
N SER A 261 18.43 3.34 -2.43
CA SER A 261 18.18 3.65 -3.85
C SER A 261 16.68 3.88 -4.03
N PRO A 262 16.24 5.13 -4.29
CA PRO A 262 14.80 5.44 -4.36
C PRO A 262 14.11 4.80 -5.56
N TYR A 263 14.86 4.51 -6.64
CA TYR A 263 14.28 4.14 -7.93
C TYR A 263 14.66 2.73 -8.34
N ASN A 264 13.95 1.75 -7.81
CA ASN A 264 14.22 0.34 -8.07
C ASN A 264 13.51 -0.16 -9.33
N ILE A 265 14.22 -0.99 -10.10
CA ILE A 265 13.67 -1.77 -11.22
C ILE A 265 13.53 -3.21 -10.74
N ASN A 266 12.28 -3.65 -10.58
CA ASN A 266 11.99 -5.03 -10.21
C ASN A 266 11.42 -5.81 -11.39
N LEU A 267 11.98 -6.98 -11.68
CA LEU A 267 11.41 -7.96 -12.58
C LEU A 267 10.53 -8.91 -11.75
N GLY A 268 9.22 -8.73 -11.82
CA GLY A 268 8.27 -9.50 -11.02
C GLY A 268 7.84 -10.81 -11.67
N ARG A 269 7.66 -10.83 -13.01
CA ARG A 269 7.20 -12.03 -13.73
C ARG A 269 7.85 -12.15 -15.10
N VAL A 270 8.01 -13.40 -15.56
CA VAL A 270 8.42 -13.73 -16.93
C VAL A 270 7.52 -14.82 -17.48
N HIS A 271 6.99 -14.61 -18.67
CA HIS A 271 6.24 -15.62 -19.42
C HIS A 271 6.88 -15.83 -20.78
N SER A 272 7.28 -17.06 -21.10
CA SER A 272 7.90 -17.39 -22.37
C SER A 272 7.89 -18.89 -22.65
N GLY A 273 7.92 -19.24 -23.95
CA GLY A 273 8.10 -20.61 -24.42
C GLY A 273 6.87 -21.49 -24.27
N ASP A 274 6.79 -22.50 -25.14
CA ASP A 274 5.76 -23.52 -25.18
C ASP A 274 6.31 -24.93 -25.37
N TRP A 275 7.56 -25.06 -25.81
CA TRP A 275 8.22 -26.32 -26.11
C TRP A 275 9.72 -26.31 -25.83
N THR A 276 10.21 -27.28 -25.04
CA THR A 276 11.61 -27.34 -24.57
C THR A 276 12.65 -27.39 -25.69
N SER A 277 12.33 -27.98 -26.85
CA SER A 277 13.24 -28.12 -27.99
C SER A 277 13.10 -26.99 -29.03
N THR A 278 12.46 -25.90 -28.67
CA THR A 278 12.31 -24.71 -29.55
C THR A 278 12.85 -23.46 -28.85
N ALA A 279 13.64 -22.66 -29.53
CA ALA A 279 14.07 -21.37 -29.02
C ALA A 279 12.85 -20.42 -28.90
N PRO A 280 12.56 -19.83 -27.73
CA PRO A 280 11.40 -18.97 -27.55
C PRO A 280 11.43 -17.75 -28.48
N SER A 281 10.36 -17.59 -29.30
CA SER A 281 10.22 -16.46 -30.22
C SER A 281 9.56 -15.24 -29.61
N SER A 282 8.96 -15.38 -28.43
CA SER A 282 8.28 -14.31 -27.71
C SER A 282 8.43 -14.50 -26.22
N ALA A 283 8.65 -13.40 -25.52
CA ALA A 283 8.66 -13.36 -24.05
C ALA A 283 7.98 -12.07 -23.56
N VAL A 284 7.33 -12.14 -22.42
CA VAL A 284 6.73 -10.99 -21.71
C VAL A 284 7.40 -10.87 -20.35
N PHE A 285 7.94 -9.70 -20.08
CA PHE A 285 8.59 -9.33 -18.82
C PHE A 285 7.73 -8.30 -18.11
N SER A 286 7.16 -8.67 -16.97
CA SER A 286 6.41 -7.73 -16.12
C SER A 286 7.38 -7.04 -15.17
N VAL A 287 7.50 -5.74 -15.32
CA VAL A 287 8.51 -4.92 -14.63
C VAL A 287 7.83 -3.80 -13.85
N ARG A 288 8.24 -3.62 -12.58
CA ARG A 288 7.96 -2.43 -11.78
C ARG A 288 9.12 -1.45 -11.91
N VAL A 289 8.80 -0.20 -12.20
CA VAL A 289 9.77 0.90 -12.32
C VAL A 289 9.44 1.96 -11.30
N GLY A 290 10.36 2.25 -10.36
CA GLY A 290 10.35 3.43 -9.54
C GLY A 290 10.88 4.63 -10.33
N TYR A 291 10.30 5.83 -10.12
CA TYR A 291 10.74 7.04 -10.81
C TYR A 291 10.59 8.30 -9.94
N PRO A 292 11.30 9.42 -10.26
CA PRO A 292 11.29 10.62 -9.46
C PRO A 292 9.89 11.18 -9.22
N ARG A 293 9.60 11.54 -7.98
CA ARG A 293 8.34 12.15 -7.53
C ARG A 293 7.93 13.35 -8.37
N ILE A 294 8.90 14.15 -8.81
CA ILE A 294 8.66 15.37 -9.60
C ILE A 294 8.23 15.09 -11.05
N TRP A 295 8.36 13.85 -11.53
CA TRP A 295 7.91 13.50 -12.87
C TRP A 295 6.41 13.19 -12.87
N THR A 296 5.71 13.68 -13.89
CA THR A 296 4.32 13.25 -14.11
C THR A 296 4.28 11.81 -14.63
N PRO A 297 3.20 11.05 -14.38
CA PRO A 297 3.08 9.68 -14.89
C PRO A 297 3.23 9.60 -16.42
N THR A 298 2.71 10.58 -17.16
CA THR A 298 2.84 10.63 -18.62
C THR A 298 4.30 10.91 -19.06
N GLY A 299 4.99 11.81 -18.35
CA GLY A 299 6.41 12.09 -18.60
C GLY A 299 7.28 10.87 -18.29
N ALA A 300 7.04 10.23 -17.14
CA ALA A 300 7.74 9.02 -16.73
C ALA A 300 7.55 7.87 -17.76
N GLU A 301 6.31 7.66 -18.21
CA GLU A 301 6.02 6.66 -19.25
C GLU A 301 6.80 6.93 -20.54
N ALA A 302 6.85 8.18 -20.99
CA ALA A 302 7.58 8.55 -22.20
C ALA A 302 9.09 8.28 -22.06
N GLU A 303 9.70 8.64 -20.92
CA GLU A 303 11.12 8.41 -20.65
C GLU A 303 11.46 6.92 -20.53
N ILE A 304 10.62 6.13 -19.83
CA ILE A 304 10.82 4.68 -19.70
C ILE A 304 10.72 4.00 -21.07
N ARG A 305 9.72 4.35 -21.89
CA ARG A 305 9.57 3.82 -23.25
C ARG A 305 10.77 4.20 -24.15
N SER A 306 11.25 5.44 -24.00
CA SER A 306 12.44 5.92 -24.73
C SER A 306 13.68 5.12 -24.32
N ALA A 307 13.87 4.85 -23.03
CA ALA A 307 14.97 4.03 -22.53
C ALA A 307 14.92 2.60 -23.09
N ILE A 308 13.74 1.95 -23.04
CA ILE A 308 13.54 0.60 -23.59
C ILE A 308 13.87 0.55 -25.09
N ASN A 309 13.33 1.51 -25.85
CA ASN A 309 13.61 1.59 -27.28
C ASN A 309 15.09 1.85 -27.57
N GLY A 310 15.75 2.73 -26.81
CA GLY A 310 17.17 3.03 -26.96
C GLY A 310 18.06 1.82 -26.67
N ILE A 311 17.70 0.97 -25.72
CA ILE A 311 18.41 -0.30 -25.45
C ILE A 311 18.27 -1.25 -26.63
N ALA A 312 17.05 -1.42 -27.15
CA ALA A 312 16.81 -2.30 -28.29
C ALA A 312 17.46 -1.80 -29.58
N ASP A 313 17.41 -0.49 -29.86
CA ASP A 313 18.01 0.11 -31.06
C ASP A 313 19.56 0.03 -31.09
N ALA A 314 20.17 -0.07 -29.90
CA ALA A 314 21.62 -0.19 -29.76
C ALA A 314 22.15 -1.64 -29.94
N ASP A 315 21.27 -2.64 -30.02
CA ASP A 315 21.62 -4.06 -30.09
C ASP A 315 21.00 -4.68 -31.35
N ALA A 316 21.87 -5.09 -32.28
CA ALA A 316 21.48 -5.62 -33.58
C ALA A 316 20.75 -6.99 -33.50
N ASP A 317 20.76 -7.67 -32.37
CA ASP A 317 20.06 -8.93 -32.18
C ASP A 317 18.53 -8.72 -32.05
N PHE A 318 18.06 -7.49 -31.74
CA PHE A 318 16.63 -7.19 -31.72
C PHE A 318 16.06 -7.06 -33.12
N PRO A 319 15.15 -7.95 -33.55
CA PRO A 319 14.52 -7.86 -34.87
C PRO A 319 13.50 -6.70 -34.95
N SER A 320 13.01 -6.25 -33.83
CA SER A 320 12.12 -5.09 -33.71
C SER A 320 12.14 -4.53 -32.28
N ARG A 321 11.69 -3.30 -32.15
CA ARG A 321 11.50 -2.69 -30.80
C ARG A 321 10.48 -3.49 -29.97
N PRO A 322 10.70 -3.61 -28.63
CA PRO A 322 9.74 -4.23 -27.74
C PRO A 322 8.40 -3.48 -27.74
N VAL A 323 7.31 -4.23 -27.52
CA VAL A 323 5.98 -3.64 -27.26
C VAL A 323 5.81 -3.49 -25.77
N VAL A 324 5.55 -2.26 -25.33
CA VAL A 324 5.36 -1.93 -23.90
C VAL A 324 3.90 -1.63 -23.64
N THR A 325 3.30 -2.31 -22.67
CA THR A 325 1.91 -2.12 -22.22
C THR A 325 1.92 -1.74 -20.74
N LEU A 326 1.14 -0.73 -20.35
CA LEU A 326 0.92 -0.40 -18.95
C LEU A 326 0.05 -1.46 -18.28
N THR A 327 0.39 -1.81 -17.04
CA THR A 327 -0.38 -2.73 -16.19
C THR A 327 -0.39 -2.19 -14.77
N GLY A 328 -1.49 -2.32 -14.02
CA GLY A 328 -1.53 -1.92 -12.62
C GLY A 328 -1.15 -0.45 -12.35
N PHE A 329 -0.14 -0.22 -11.54
CA PHE A 329 0.25 1.13 -11.11
C PHE A 329 0.68 2.07 -12.25
N ARG A 330 0.14 3.28 -12.17
CA ARG A 330 0.54 4.48 -12.90
C ARG A 330 0.57 5.66 -11.92
N ALA A 331 1.35 5.50 -10.84
CA ALA A 331 1.30 6.31 -9.65
C ALA A 331 2.34 7.44 -9.69
N GLN A 332 1.92 8.70 -9.52
CA GLN A 332 2.84 9.80 -9.27
C GLN A 332 3.34 9.74 -7.83
N GLY A 333 4.60 10.07 -7.59
CA GLY A 333 5.12 10.21 -6.24
C GLY A 333 4.51 11.42 -5.51
N TYR A 334 4.58 11.44 -4.20
CA TYR A 334 3.95 12.45 -3.35
C TYR A 334 4.88 12.89 -2.22
N LEU A 335 4.56 14.03 -1.62
CA LEU A 335 5.26 14.53 -0.44
C LEU A 335 4.32 15.45 0.35
N LEU A 336 4.04 15.09 1.59
CA LEU A 336 3.44 15.97 2.58
C LEU A 336 4.55 16.81 3.24
N ASP A 337 4.29 18.07 3.49
CA ASP A 337 5.18 18.86 4.34
C ASP A 337 5.26 18.25 5.74
N LYS A 338 6.46 17.83 6.14
CA LYS A 338 6.72 17.24 7.46
C LYS A 338 6.37 18.18 8.63
N ASP A 339 6.33 19.50 8.36
CA ASP A 339 5.97 20.53 9.31
C ASP A 339 4.48 20.94 9.18
N SER A 340 3.66 20.20 8.42
CA SER A 340 2.21 20.36 8.36
C SER A 340 1.56 20.15 9.73
N VAL A 341 0.38 20.72 9.93
CA VAL A 341 -0.37 20.56 11.21
C VAL A 341 -0.63 19.09 11.49
N LEU A 342 -1.02 18.31 10.48
CA LEU A 342 -1.26 16.87 10.63
C LEU A 342 0.00 16.12 11.12
N SER A 343 1.14 16.36 10.48
CA SER A 343 2.41 15.70 10.85
C SER A 343 2.89 16.12 12.23
N THR A 344 2.81 17.42 12.55
CA THR A 344 3.28 17.95 13.85
C THR A 344 2.42 17.50 15.01
N ASP A 345 1.10 17.45 14.84
CA ASP A 345 0.17 16.96 15.89
C ASP A 345 0.33 15.46 16.12
N LEU A 346 0.48 14.67 15.05
CA LEU A 346 0.72 13.23 15.19
C LEU A 346 2.08 12.95 15.84
N ALA A 347 3.13 13.72 15.47
CA ALA A 347 4.43 13.63 16.12
C ALA A 347 4.39 14.04 17.60
N ALA A 348 3.61 15.07 17.96
CA ALA A 348 3.41 15.47 19.34
C ALA A 348 2.68 14.38 20.16
N ALA A 349 1.67 13.74 19.60
CA ALA A 349 0.97 12.62 20.23
C ALA A 349 1.91 11.42 20.44
N HIS A 350 2.78 11.12 19.47
CA HIS A 350 3.79 10.08 19.60
C HIS A 350 4.81 10.41 20.70
N LEU A 351 5.32 11.63 20.71
CA LEU A 351 6.24 12.09 21.76
C LEU A 351 5.61 11.99 23.16
N ASP A 352 4.34 12.37 23.31
CA ASP A 352 3.60 12.25 24.56
C ASP A 352 3.41 10.79 24.99
N ALA A 353 3.18 9.89 24.04
CA ALA A 353 2.98 8.46 24.29
C ALA A 353 4.28 7.73 24.68
N HIS A 354 5.41 8.06 24.05
CA HIS A 354 6.63 7.24 24.07
C HIS A 354 7.89 7.98 24.53
N GLY A 355 7.83 9.31 24.70
CA GLY A 355 8.97 10.12 25.13
C GLY A 355 10.02 10.36 24.03
N THR A 356 9.76 9.93 22.79
CA THR A 356 10.62 10.09 21.62
C THR A 356 9.83 10.64 20.44
N SER A 357 10.46 11.47 19.60
CA SER A 357 9.84 11.95 18.37
C SER A 357 9.94 10.86 17.28
N PRO A 358 8.89 10.67 16.46
CA PRO A 358 8.95 9.76 15.32
C PRO A 358 9.86 10.34 14.23
N LEU A 359 10.49 9.45 13.45
CA LEU A 359 11.25 9.85 12.26
C LEU A 359 10.27 10.15 11.12
N ALA A 360 10.43 11.27 10.45
CA ALA A 360 9.74 11.54 9.19
C ALA A 360 10.60 11.06 8.02
N PHE A 361 10.01 10.27 7.11
CA PHE A 361 10.75 9.67 5.99
C PHE A 361 9.93 9.55 4.70
N THR A 362 10.63 9.35 3.59
CA THR A 362 10.07 9.06 2.26
C THR A 362 10.34 7.60 1.91
N LEU A 363 9.31 6.90 1.42
CA LEU A 363 9.40 5.51 0.99
C LEU A 363 9.90 5.40 -0.47
N GLY A 364 10.76 4.43 -0.76
CA GLY A 364 11.16 4.03 -2.13
C GLY A 364 10.05 3.28 -2.90
N SER A 365 8.80 3.49 -2.51
CA SER A 365 7.59 2.97 -3.12
C SER A 365 6.48 4.02 -3.08
N THR A 366 5.22 3.60 -3.23
CA THR A 366 4.04 4.47 -3.21
C THR A 366 2.99 3.89 -2.27
N THR A 367 2.07 4.74 -1.80
CA THR A 367 0.88 4.36 -1.05
C THR A 367 -0.31 5.17 -1.54
N ASP A 368 -1.51 4.88 -1.07
CA ASP A 368 -2.71 5.63 -1.41
C ASP A 368 -2.71 7.09 -0.88
N ALA A 369 -1.77 7.46 -0.01
CA ALA A 369 -1.57 8.85 0.39
C ALA A 369 -1.36 9.79 -0.81
N ARG A 370 -0.77 9.28 -1.92
CA ARG A 370 -0.61 10.03 -3.17
C ARG A 370 -1.92 10.56 -3.72
N ILE A 371 -2.99 9.79 -3.64
CA ILE A 371 -4.29 10.14 -4.19
C ILE A 371 -4.88 11.31 -3.41
N TYR A 372 -4.88 11.24 -2.09
CA TYR A 372 -5.32 12.33 -1.24
C TYR A 372 -4.55 13.62 -1.50
N LEU A 373 -3.22 13.54 -1.51
CA LEU A 373 -2.32 14.68 -1.64
C LEU A 373 -2.32 15.30 -3.05
N ASN A 374 -2.15 14.45 -4.09
CA ASN A 374 -1.94 14.95 -5.45
C ASN A 374 -3.24 15.27 -6.18
N ASP A 375 -4.31 14.48 -5.93
CA ASP A 375 -5.51 14.51 -6.74
C ASP A 375 -6.66 15.30 -6.09
N PHE A 376 -6.63 15.44 -4.75
CA PHE A 376 -7.69 16.10 -3.99
C PHE A 376 -7.19 17.15 -2.99
N GLU A 377 -5.89 17.41 -2.94
CA GLU A 377 -5.27 18.40 -2.04
C GLU A 377 -5.62 18.18 -0.55
N ILE A 378 -5.87 16.92 -0.16
CA ILE A 378 -6.18 16.54 1.22
C ILE A 378 -4.88 16.10 1.90
N PRO A 379 -4.46 16.73 3.01
CA PRO A 379 -3.31 16.29 3.79
C PRO A 379 -3.46 14.83 4.24
N ALA A 380 -2.45 14.01 3.94
CA ALA A 380 -2.44 12.59 4.24
C ALA A 380 -1.04 12.15 4.69
N VAL A 381 -0.97 11.39 5.77
CA VAL A 381 0.28 10.83 6.32
C VAL A 381 0.07 9.35 6.64
N CYS A 382 1.11 8.53 6.39
CA CYS A 382 1.07 7.13 6.81
C CYS A 382 1.75 6.99 8.18
N PHE A 383 1.13 6.17 9.06
CA PHE A 383 1.64 5.88 10.39
C PHE A 383 1.13 4.51 10.88
N GLY A 384 2.02 3.62 11.31
CA GLY A 384 1.63 2.31 11.81
C GLY A 384 2.75 1.49 12.42
N ALA A 385 2.53 0.18 12.52
CA ALA A 385 3.35 -0.76 13.26
C ALA A 385 4.71 -1.04 12.63
N VAL A 386 5.55 -1.77 13.38
CA VAL A 386 6.83 -2.32 12.92
C VAL A 386 6.58 -3.60 12.14
N ALA A 387 7.02 -3.61 10.89
CA ALA A 387 6.81 -4.66 9.92
C ALA A 387 8.12 -5.39 9.57
N HIS A 388 8.00 -6.66 9.23
CA HIS A 388 9.11 -7.47 8.74
C HIS A 388 8.70 -8.27 7.52
N ASP A 389 9.58 -8.36 6.55
CA ASP A 389 9.46 -9.20 5.35
C ASP A 389 8.15 -8.94 4.57
N MET A 390 7.68 -7.68 4.51
CA MET A 390 6.53 -7.26 3.69
C MET A 390 6.69 -7.74 2.26
N HIS A 391 5.60 -8.28 1.67
CA HIS A 391 5.59 -8.95 0.36
C HIS A 391 6.47 -10.21 0.28
N GLY A 392 7.22 -10.52 1.34
CA GLY A 392 8.12 -11.68 1.43
C GLY A 392 7.46 -12.92 2.05
N ILE A 393 8.31 -13.94 2.28
CA ILE A 393 7.97 -15.16 3.01
C ILE A 393 8.08 -14.85 4.51
N ASP A 394 7.21 -15.46 5.32
CA ASP A 394 7.15 -15.21 6.78
C ASP A 394 6.93 -13.74 7.16
N GLU A 395 6.18 -12.99 6.33
CA GLU A 395 5.73 -11.65 6.67
C GLU A 395 5.18 -11.63 8.09
N SER A 396 5.55 -10.60 8.87
CA SER A 396 5.12 -10.49 10.26
C SER A 396 5.10 -9.06 10.77
N VAL A 397 4.25 -8.80 11.78
CA VAL A 397 4.14 -7.53 12.50
C VAL A 397 4.50 -7.71 13.96
N GLU A 398 5.21 -6.76 14.55
CA GLU A 398 5.47 -6.74 16.00
C GLU A 398 4.20 -6.41 16.78
N LEU A 399 3.75 -7.31 17.63
CA LEU A 399 2.50 -7.14 18.38
C LEU A 399 2.54 -5.93 19.32
N GLN A 400 3.69 -5.65 19.94
CA GLN A 400 3.83 -4.49 20.82
C GLN A 400 3.71 -3.18 20.03
N SER A 401 4.23 -3.14 18.80
CA SER A 401 4.16 -1.92 17.99
C SER A 401 2.72 -1.56 17.55
N ILE A 402 1.83 -2.56 17.41
CA ILE A 402 0.38 -2.32 17.22
C ILE A 402 -0.19 -1.55 18.42
N VAL A 403 0.17 -1.97 19.64
CA VAL A 403 -0.27 -1.31 20.88
C VAL A 403 0.30 0.11 20.96
N ASP A 404 1.58 0.28 20.60
CA ASP A 404 2.24 1.58 20.65
C ASP A 404 1.70 2.55 19.60
N ALA A 405 1.41 2.06 18.39
CA ALA A 405 0.75 2.86 17.36
C ALA A 405 -0.69 3.24 17.76
N ALA A 406 -1.43 2.31 18.38
CA ALA A 406 -2.78 2.60 18.88
C ALA A 406 -2.77 3.66 20.00
N ARG A 407 -1.76 3.65 20.89
CA ARG A 407 -1.55 4.71 21.89
C ARG A 407 -1.35 6.07 21.25
N THR A 408 -0.50 6.13 20.25
CA THR A 408 -0.23 7.37 19.49
C THR A 408 -1.50 7.87 18.82
N LEU A 409 -2.21 7.01 18.08
CA LEU A 409 -3.43 7.37 17.37
C LEU A 409 -4.54 7.85 18.34
N ALA A 410 -4.77 7.14 19.43
CA ALA A 410 -5.78 7.53 20.41
C ALA A 410 -5.46 8.87 21.07
N ARG A 411 -4.20 9.15 21.40
CA ARG A 411 -3.77 10.46 21.93
C ARG A 411 -3.91 11.56 20.90
N PHE A 412 -3.56 11.30 19.65
CA PHE A 412 -3.76 12.23 18.54
C PHE A 412 -5.23 12.60 18.40
N LEU A 413 -6.14 11.63 18.43
CA LEU A 413 -7.59 11.88 18.38
C LEU A 413 -8.09 12.71 19.56
N LEU A 414 -7.63 12.42 20.78
CA LEU A 414 -7.93 13.24 21.96
C LEU A 414 -7.42 14.67 21.81
N MET A 415 -6.16 14.85 21.41
CA MET A 415 -5.55 16.18 21.27
C MET A 415 -6.28 17.04 20.24
N ARG A 416 -6.77 16.46 19.17
CA ARG A 416 -7.42 17.18 18.06
C ARG A 416 -8.89 17.48 18.32
N PHE A 417 -9.62 16.56 18.90
CA PHE A 417 -11.08 16.58 18.90
C PHE A 417 -11.72 16.70 20.28
N LEU A 418 -10.93 16.66 21.37
CA LEU A 418 -11.47 16.96 22.69
C LEU A 418 -11.73 18.47 22.80
N PRO A 419 -12.95 18.91 23.19
CA PRO A 419 -13.27 20.32 23.34
C PRO A 419 -12.34 21.05 24.31
N ASP A 420 -11.98 22.32 23.98
CA ASP A 420 -11.21 23.19 24.86
C ASP A 420 -11.98 23.38 26.19
N GLY A 421 -11.41 22.89 27.28
CA GLY A 421 -12.03 22.90 28.62
C GLY A 421 -12.15 21.51 29.28
N ALA A 422 -12.04 20.43 28.51
CA ALA A 422 -11.93 19.06 29.00
C ALA A 422 -10.49 18.56 29.13
N ARG A 423 -9.52 19.40 28.76
CA ARG A 423 -8.06 19.11 28.79
C ARG A 423 -7.41 19.27 30.18
N ALA A 424 -8.20 19.48 31.25
CA ALA A 424 -7.71 19.72 32.62
C ALA A 424 -7.53 18.43 33.43
#